data_ad78368ca362cbf19b542a6604672c88
#
_entry.id   ad78368ca362cbf19b542a6604672c88
#
_cell.length_a   1.000
_cell.length_b   1.000
_cell.length_c   1.000
_cell.angle_alpha   90.00
_cell.angle_beta   90.00
_cell.angle_gamma   90.00
#
_symmetry.space_group_name_H-M   'P 1'
#
loop_
_entity.id
_entity.type
_entity.pdbx_description
1 polymer ?
#
loop_
_entity_poly.entity_id
_entity_poly.type
_entity_poly.pdbx_seq_one_letter_code
_entity_poly.pdbx_strand_id
1 'polypeptide(L)'
;MGLVIDRRGVLTGAAAIAALGFAHPLTAAMARGAAIVDVRAFGAKGDGRALDSPAINRAIEHAAARGGGTVWLPAGTYRSYTIRLKSHITLHLDAGAVLLAADTPIEGMAYGYDIAPDLPPAFAAYQDHGHGHWRNALIWGEGLEDIAIEGSGLIWGKGLGRGHDYDTGRPISGRPGVGDKAIALKLCRNIRLRDFRMLEAGWFALLATGCDNMTIDNLLIDTNRDGLDIDCCRNVTVTRCTINSPWDDAICPKSSFALGYPRWTENVRISDCTVSGSYVVGSVLDGSFRPFPPAPKSTHGRIKLGTESNGGFRNFAISNCVFDSCRGLALETVDGAGLEDIAITNLTLRNVTTAPLFLRLGRRMRGPAGAVPGTLKRVLIDNIVASGAAPMPSIIAGVAGHPVEDIRISNLFVEQIGGQSAAMAAIDPPENAAGYPEPNMFGDLPATGLFVRHARNIALSNVEFQTQAVDQRPAFWLRDVDGFDAGNIRVPTGTAFQLDAVSRFRLWGSRDLADRRIDGPIRTKW
;
A
#
# COMPACT_ATOMS: atom_id res chain seq x y z
N MET A 1 -43.05 -12.96 19.91
CA MET A 1 -42.62 -13.93 20.92
C MET A 1 -41.18 -14.26 20.61
N GLY A 2 -40.26 -13.48 21.19
CA GLY A 2 -38.84 -13.52 20.86
C GLY A 2 -38.10 -14.54 21.73
N LEU A 3 -37.30 -15.38 21.11
CA LEU A 3 -36.44 -16.33 21.81
C LEU A 3 -35.16 -15.59 22.21
N VAL A 4 -34.99 -15.30 23.48
CA VAL A 4 -33.74 -14.81 24.07
C VAL A 4 -32.85 -16.03 24.37
N ILE A 5 -31.75 -16.21 23.68
CA ILE A 5 -30.78 -17.26 23.99
C ILE A 5 -29.80 -16.69 25.03
N ASP A 6 -29.91 -17.18 26.26
CA ASP A 6 -28.99 -16.88 27.36
C ASP A 6 -27.67 -17.64 27.18
N ARG A 7 -26.56 -16.88 27.11
CA ARG A 7 -25.20 -17.43 26.96
C ARG A 7 -24.64 -18.20 28.17
N ARG A 8 -25.38 -18.29 29.26
CA ARG A 8 -24.94 -18.98 30.50
C ARG A 8 -25.37 -20.44 30.59
N GLY A 9 -26.21 -20.94 29.65
CA GLY A 9 -26.72 -22.30 29.64
C GLY A 9 -25.85 -23.37 28.97
N VAL A 10 -24.69 -23.01 28.36
CA VAL A 10 -23.90 -23.95 27.54
C VAL A 10 -22.80 -24.69 28.33
N LEU A 11 -22.56 -24.36 29.60
CA LEU A 11 -21.43 -24.89 30.36
C LEU A 11 -21.80 -26.00 31.41
N THR A 12 -23.03 -26.44 31.49
CA THR A 12 -23.44 -27.46 32.50
C THR A 12 -24.05 -28.76 31.92
N GLY A 13 -23.84 -29.04 30.64
CA GLY A 13 -24.37 -30.24 29.96
C GLY A 13 -23.34 -31.30 29.56
N ALA A 14 -22.16 -31.34 30.16
CA ALA A 14 -21.10 -32.29 29.80
C ALA A 14 -20.77 -33.28 30.92
N ALA A 15 -21.76 -34.02 31.39
CA ALA A 15 -21.48 -35.23 32.20
C ALA A 15 -22.66 -36.22 32.04
N ALA A 16 -22.52 -37.14 31.15
CA ALA A 16 -23.05 -38.51 31.08
C ALA A 16 -23.38 -38.96 29.64
N ILE A 17 -22.38 -39.30 28.86
CA ILE A 17 -22.49 -40.35 27.86
C ILE A 17 -21.14 -41.10 27.90
N ALA A 18 -21.06 -42.13 28.73
CA ALA A 18 -20.01 -43.13 28.68
C ALA A 18 -20.50 -44.31 27.86
N ALA A 19 -19.59 -44.83 27.05
CA ALA A 19 -19.58 -46.14 26.43
C ALA A 19 -20.57 -46.42 25.28
N LEU A 20 -20.13 -46.07 24.06
CA LEU A 20 -20.23 -47.00 22.92
C LEU A 20 -19.06 -46.63 21.98
N GLY A 21 -18.15 -47.59 21.80
CA GLY A 21 -16.90 -47.43 21.06
C GLY A 21 -17.14 -47.25 19.55
N PHE A 22 -17.04 -46.02 19.13
CA PHE A 22 -16.66 -45.66 17.77
C PHE A 22 -15.47 -44.70 17.88
N ALA A 23 -14.30 -45.25 17.62
CA ALA A 23 -13.10 -44.42 17.47
C ALA A 23 -13.33 -43.43 16.33
N HIS A 24 -13.64 -42.18 16.66
CA HIS A 24 -13.69 -41.11 15.68
C HIS A 24 -12.28 -40.83 15.14
N PRO A 25 -12.11 -40.69 13.82
CA PRO A 25 -10.80 -40.37 13.20
C PRO A 25 -10.22 -39.02 13.63
N LEU A 26 -10.95 -38.22 14.40
CA LEU A 26 -10.51 -36.92 14.94
C LEU A 26 -9.45 -37.04 16.05
N THR A 27 -9.35 -38.17 16.79
CA THR A 27 -8.35 -38.34 17.82
C THR A 27 -6.97 -38.74 17.30
N ALA A 28 -6.88 -39.22 16.05
CA ALA A 28 -5.60 -39.52 15.41
C ALA A 28 -4.92 -38.30 14.81
N ALA A 29 -5.67 -37.19 14.58
CA ALA A 29 -5.14 -35.93 14.02
C ALA A 29 -4.47 -35.03 15.08
N MET A 30 -4.84 -35.18 16.36
CA MET A 30 -4.28 -34.34 17.44
C MET A 30 -2.96 -34.86 18.04
N ALA A 31 -2.47 -36.02 17.65
CA ALA A 31 -1.23 -36.62 18.20
C ALA A 31 0.00 -36.45 17.29
N ARG A 32 -0.12 -35.77 16.14
CA ARG A 32 1.03 -35.40 15.33
C ARG A 32 1.38 -33.93 15.62
N GLY A 33 2.28 -33.71 16.58
CA GLY A 33 2.94 -32.44 16.73
C GLY A 33 3.45 -32.00 15.35
N ALA A 34 3.20 -30.73 14.96
CA ALA A 34 3.63 -30.21 13.68
C ALA A 34 5.12 -30.54 13.47
N ALA A 35 5.42 -31.39 12.50
CA ALA A 35 6.79 -31.85 12.28
C ALA A 35 7.65 -30.66 11.82
N ILE A 36 8.74 -30.40 12.54
CA ILE A 36 9.76 -29.46 12.07
C ILE A 36 10.66 -30.22 11.08
N VAL A 37 10.76 -29.69 9.87
CA VAL A 37 11.52 -30.26 8.75
C VAL A 37 12.73 -29.37 8.48
N ASP A 38 13.93 -29.78 8.89
CA ASP A 38 15.19 -29.07 8.61
C ASP A 38 15.54 -29.24 7.12
N VAL A 39 15.70 -28.14 6.40
CA VAL A 39 16.06 -28.15 4.97
C VAL A 39 17.42 -28.82 4.71
N ARG A 40 18.32 -28.83 5.69
CA ARG A 40 19.64 -29.49 5.60
C ARG A 40 19.52 -31.00 5.50
N ALA A 41 18.50 -31.60 6.10
CA ALA A 41 18.22 -33.03 5.95
C ALA A 41 17.85 -33.40 4.50
N PHE A 42 17.50 -32.43 3.68
CA PHE A 42 17.18 -32.58 2.24
C PHE A 42 18.35 -32.13 1.33
N GLY A 43 19.48 -31.79 1.91
CA GLY A 43 20.72 -31.48 1.19
C GLY A 43 21.01 -29.99 1.01
N ALA A 44 20.24 -29.08 1.64
CA ALA A 44 20.58 -27.66 1.66
C ALA A 44 21.91 -27.44 2.40
N LYS A 45 22.78 -26.60 1.84
CA LYS A 45 24.11 -26.30 2.39
C LYS A 45 24.12 -25.06 3.28
N GLY A 46 23.38 -24.03 2.92
CA GLY A 46 23.39 -22.77 3.65
C GLY A 46 24.75 -22.06 3.66
N ASP A 47 25.58 -22.28 2.64
CA ASP A 47 26.96 -21.78 2.53
C ASP A 47 27.07 -20.52 1.64
N GLY A 48 25.94 -20.01 1.10
CA GLY A 48 25.88 -18.88 0.19
C GLY A 48 26.38 -19.15 -1.23
N ARG A 49 26.83 -20.37 -1.53
CA ARG A 49 27.43 -20.75 -2.82
C ARG A 49 26.60 -21.81 -3.54
N ALA A 50 26.25 -22.88 -2.85
CA ALA A 50 25.40 -23.95 -3.39
C ALA A 50 24.00 -23.39 -3.70
N LEU A 51 23.36 -23.96 -4.72
CA LEU A 51 21.97 -23.67 -5.03
C LEU A 51 21.08 -24.56 -4.14
N ASP A 52 20.40 -23.96 -3.17
CA ASP A 52 19.63 -24.65 -2.14
C ASP A 52 18.14 -24.79 -2.48
N SER A 53 17.62 -24.09 -3.50
CA SER A 53 16.20 -24.16 -3.88
C SER A 53 15.69 -25.60 -4.13
N PRO A 54 16.43 -26.52 -4.75
CA PRO A 54 15.95 -27.91 -4.91
C PRO A 54 15.76 -28.63 -3.57
N ALA A 55 16.66 -28.40 -2.61
CA ALA A 55 16.56 -29.02 -1.27
C ALA A 55 15.42 -28.43 -0.46
N ILE A 56 15.26 -27.11 -0.48
CA ILE A 56 14.17 -26.40 0.19
C ILE A 56 12.81 -26.86 -0.38
N ASN A 57 12.66 -26.93 -1.69
CA ASN A 57 11.44 -27.41 -2.31
C ASN A 57 11.12 -28.87 -1.96
N ARG A 58 12.12 -29.77 -1.91
CA ARG A 58 11.90 -31.15 -1.43
C ARG A 58 11.45 -31.20 0.03
N ALA A 59 11.98 -30.34 0.89
CA ALA A 59 11.56 -30.25 2.29
C ALA A 59 10.08 -29.79 2.40
N ILE A 60 9.69 -28.80 1.60
CA ILE A 60 8.29 -28.31 1.51
C ILE A 60 7.36 -29.44 1.01
N GLU A 61 7.73 -30.13 -0.06
CA GLU A 61 6.95 -31.25 -0.61
C GLU A 61 6.80 -32.39 0.41
N HIS A 62 7.88 -32.71 1.12
CA HIS A 62 7.87 -33.71 2.18
C HIS A 62 6.92 -33.35 3.34
N ALA A 63 6.96 -32.09 3.81
CA ALA A 63 6.07 -31.62 4.85
C ALA A 63 4.61 -31.62 4.37
N ALA A 64 4.35 -31.12 3.16
CA ALA A 64 3.02 -31.07 2.57
C ALA A 64 2.39 -32.46 2.39
N ALA A 65 3.17 -33.47 1.95
CA ALA A 65 2.72 -34.87 1.81
C ALA A 65 2.31 -35.51 3.13
N ARG A 66 2.68 -34.90 4.27
CA ARG A 66 2.32 -35.34 5.64
C ARG A 66 1.20 -34.52 6.27
N GLY A 67 0.57 -33.65 5.49
CA GLY A 67 -0.52 -32.79 5.94
C GLY A 67 -0.07 -31.41 6.43
N GLY A 68 1.21 -31.04 6.21
CA GLY A 68 1.75 -29.72 6.56
C GLY A 68 2.82 -29.76 7.64
N GLY A 69 3.27 -28.60 8.09
CA GLY A 69 4.27 -28.45 9.14
C GLY A 69 5.20 -27.25 8.92
N THR A 70 6.22 -27.15 9.76
CA THR A 70 7.23 -26.09 9.69
C THR A 70 8.45 -26.58 8.91
N VAL A 71 8.75 -25.90 7.80
CA VAL A 71 10.00 -26.06 7.06
C VAL A 71 10.98 -25.03 7.59
N TRP A 72 12.02 -25.50 8.23
CA TRP A 72 12.95 -24.69 9.01
C TRP A 72 14.26 -24.48 8.26
N LEU A 73 14.61 -23.19 8.10
CA LEU A 73 15.90 -22.73 7.61
C LEU A 73 16.73 -22.26 8.82
N PRO A 74 17.62 -23.09 9.39
CA PRO A 74 18.51 -22.67 10.46
C PRO A 74 19.53 -21.63 9.99
N ALA A 75 20.31 -21.05 10.91
CA ALA A 75 21.34 -20.06 10.58
C ALA A 75 22.26 -20.52 9.43
N GLY A 76 22.42 -19.68 8.41
CA GLY A 76 23.18 -19.96 7.17
C GLY A 76 22.66 -19.10 6.02
N THR A 77 23.40 -19.09 4.90
CA THR A 77 23.00 -18.33 3.69
C THR A 77 22.56 -19.30 2.60
N TYR A 78 21.26 -19.36 2.34
CA TYR A 78 20.63 -20.27 1.39
C TYR A 78 20.43 -19.56 0.06
N ARG A 79 21.35 -19.74 -0.89
CA ARG A 79 21.23 -19.19 -2.23
C ARG A 79 20.15 -19.95 -3.00
N SER A 80 19.15 -19.24 -3.51
CA SER A 80 17.95 -19.87 -4.05
C SER A 80 17.42 -19.16 -5.29
N TYR A 81 16.97 -19.94 -6.26
CA TYR A 81 15.93 -19.55 -7.19
C TYR A 81 14.56 -19.79 -6.54
N THR A 82 13.53 -20.07 -7.33
CA THR A 82 12.15 -20.14 -6.84
C THR A 82 11.92 -21.22 -5.79
N ILE A 83 11.30 -20.81 -4.69
CA ILE A 83 10.69 -21.64 -3.66
C ILE A 83 9.18 -21.66 -3.89
N ARG A 84 8.61 -22.87 -4.02
CA ARG A 84 7.18 -23.08 -4.28
C ARG A 84 6.48 -23.51 -3.00
N LEU A 85 5.64 -22.62 -2.46
CA LEU A 85 4.88 -22.91 -1.26
C LEU A 85 3.80 -23.97 -1.52
N LYS A 86 3.33 -24.59 -0.45
CA LYS A 86 2.20 -25.52 -0.41
C LYS A 86 1.26 -25.13 0.73
N SER A 87 0.02 -25.59 0.68
CA SER A 87 -0.93 -25.40 1.77
C SER A 87 -0.44 -26.04 3.07
N HIS A 88 -0.80 -25.44 4.21
CA HIS A 88 -0.48 -25.88 5.57
C HIS A 88 1.03 -25.87 5.89
N ILE A 89 1.81 -25.02 5.22
CA ILE A 89 3.25 -24.87 5.41
C ILE A 89 3.58 -23.56 6.11
N THR A 90 4.38 -23.65 7.15
CA THR A 90 5.13 -22.54 7.72
C THR A 90 6.57 -22.60 7.22
N LEU A 91 7.02 -21.61 6.46
CA LEU A 91 8.44 -21.42 6.13
C LEU A 91 9.07 -20.56 7.23
N HIS A 92 9.91 -21.15 8.06
CA HIS A 92 10.54 -20.48 9.18
C HIS A 92 12.01 -20.17 8.91
N LEU A 93 12.35 -18.88 8.95
CA LEU A 93 13.72 -18.38 8.82
C LEU A 93 14.27 -18.06 10.21
N ASP A 94 15.18 -18.87 10.70
CA ASP A 94 15.77 -18.70 12.03
C ASP A 94 16.64 -17.44 12.12
N ALA A 95 16.99 -17.02 13.32
CA ALA A 95 17.97 -15.96 13.54
C ALA A 95 19.30 -16.32 12.85
N GLY A 96 19.82 -15.41 12.01
CA GLY A 96 21.00 -15.67 11.19
C GLY A 96 20.78 -16.47 9.92
N ALA A 97 19.54 -16.89 9.62
CA ALA A 97 19.19 -17.43 8.31
C ALA A 97 19.07 -16.29 7.29
N VAL A 98 19.70 -16.47 6.13
CA VAL A 98 19.59 -15.58 4.97
C VAL A 98 19.10 -16.40 3.78
N LEU A 99 17.91 -16.09 3.29
CA LEU A 99 17.44 -16.59 2.01
C LEU A 99 17.89 -15.61 0.93
N LEU A 100 18.95 -15.99 0.19
CA LEU A 100 19.60 -15.16 -0.81
C LEU A 100 19.07 -15.49 -2.21
N ALA A 101 18.43 -14.55 -2.85
CA ALA A 101 18.03 -14.65 -4.25
C ALA A 101 19.29 -14.86 -5.14
N ALA A 102 19.30 -15.94 -5.91
CA ALA A 102 20.36 -16.23 -6.85
C ALA A 102 20.35 -15.24 -8.01
N ASP A 103 21.54 -14.92 -8.52
CA ASP A 103 21.68 -14.00 -9.65
C ASP A 103 20.91 -14.51 -10.87
N THR A 104 20.33 -13.58 -11.61
CA THR A 104 19.63 -13.86 -12.86
C THR A 104 20.57 -14.63 -13.82
N PRO A 105 20.08 -15.72 -14.45
CA PRO A 105 20.87 -16.46 -15.41
C PRO A 105 21.32 -15.59 -16.57
N ILE A 106 22.53 -15.86 -17.07
CA ILE A 106 23.01 -15.28 -18.32
C ILE A 106 22.14 -15.80 -19.46
N GLU A 107 21.95 -14.98 -20.50
CA GLU A 107 21.14 -15.33 -21.67
C GLU A 107 21.50 -16.72 -22.23
N GLY A 108 20.50 -17.56 -22.45
CA GLY A 108 20.67 -18.92 -22.98
C GLY A 108 20.76 -20.04 -21.92
N MET A 109 20.72 -19.74 -20.63
CA MET A 109 20.68 -20.78 -19.58
C MET A 109 19.28 -21.34 -19.36
N ALA A 110 19.18 -22.67 -19.26
CA ALA A 110 17.92 -23.39 -19.06
C ALA A 110 17.41 -23.41 -17.61
N TYR A 111 18.02 -22.65 -16.71
CA TYR A 111 17.68 -22.59 -15.29
C TYR A 111 17.57 -21.16 -14.80
N GLY A 112 16.81 -20.96 -13.74
CA GLY A 112 16.54 -19.65 -13.16
C GLY A 112 15.30 -19.69 -12.30
N TYR A 113 14.65 -18.55 -12.21
CA TYR A 113 13.33 -18.46 -11.58
C TYR A 113 12.25 -19.08 -12.46
N ASP A 114 11.13 -19.46 -11.84
CA ASP A 114 10.00 -20.00 -12.57
C ASP A 114 9.51 -18.99 -13.63
N ILE A 115 9.07 -19.51 -14.75
CA ILE A 115 8.54 -18.68 -15.83
C ILE A 115 7.16 -18.16 -15.42
N ALA A 116 6.97 -16.86 -15.53
CA ALA A 116 5.69 -16.24 -15.34
C ALA A 116 4.71 -16.73 -16.43
N PRO A 117 3.47 -17.07 -16.07
CA PRO A 117 2.46 -17.36 -17.08
C PRO A 117 2.16 -16.08 -17.87
N ASP A 118 1.90 -16.25 -19.17
CA ASP A 118 1.45 -15.13 -20.00
C ASP A 118 0.10 -14.62 -19.50
N LEU A 119 -0.07 -13.31 -19.51
CA LEU A 119 -1.38 -12.71 -19.30
C LEU A 119 -2.27 -12.97 -20.51
N PRO A 120 -3.55 -13.32 -20.29
CA PRO A 120 -4.50 -13.33 -21.38
C PRO A 120 -4.51 -11.98 -22.10
N PRO A 121 -4.42 -11.95 -23.46
CA PRO A 121 -4.37 -10.70 -24.22
C PRO A 121 -5.54 -9.75 -23.92
N ALA A 122 -6.70 -10.31 -23.54
CA ALA A 122 -7.91 -9.55 -23.25
C ALA A 122 -7.77 -8.52 -22.13
N PHE A 123 -6.83 -8.67 -21.21
CA PHE A 123 -6.63 -7.72 -20.12
C PHE A 123 -5.15 -7.39 -19.82
N ALA A 124 -4.22 -7.91 -20.60
CA ALA A 124 -2.80 -7.58 -20.43
C ALA A 124 -2.54 -6.07 -20.48
N ALA A 125 -3.24 -5.34 -21.34
CA ALA A 125 -3.12 -3.88 -21.46
C ALA A 125 -3.65 -3.10 -20.22
N TYR A 126 -4.39 -3.74 -19.33
CA TYR A 126 -4.95 -3.11 -18.13
C TYR A 126 -4.04 -3.22 -16.92
N GLN A 127 -2.93 -3.94 -17.03
CA GLN A 127 -2.01 -4.20 -15.93
C GLN A 127 -0.76 -3.32 -16.03
N ASP A 128 -0.25 -2.90 -14.89
CA ASP A 128 1.12 -2.46 -14.80
C ASP A 128 2.05 -3.66 -14.86
N HIS A 129 3.29 -3.39 -15.28
CA HIS A 129 4.29 -4.43 -15.40
C HIS A 129 4.45 -5.16 -14.05
N GLY A 130 4.49 -6.47 -14.11
CA GLY A 130 4.68 -7.32 -12.94
C GLY A 130 3.40 -7.84 -12.27
N HIS A 131 2.26 -7.16 -12.35
CA HIS A 131 1.02 -7.63 -11.71
C HIS A 131 0.47 -8.93 -12.29
N GLY A 132 0.69 -9.17 -13.57
CA GLY A 132 0.30 -10.40 -14.22
C GLY A 132 1.33 -11.52 -14.14
N HIS A 133 2.56 -11.20 -13.79
CA HIS A 133 3.71 -12.10 -13.81
C HIS A 133 4.10 -12.44 -12.36
N TRP A 134 3.45 -13.43 -11.74
CA TRP A 134 3.60 -13.69 -10.32
C TRP A 134 4.49 -14.89 -9.97
N ARG A 135 4.68 -15.91 -10.86
CA ARG A 135 5.52 -17.07 -10.57
C ARG A 135 7.02 -16.79 -10.66
N ASN A 136 7.41 -15.74 -11.37
CA ASN A 136 8.79 -15.30 -11.47
C ASN A 136 9.26 -14.58 -10.19
N ALA A 137 9.17 -15.28 -9.08
CA ALA A 137 9.46 -14.79 -7.74
C ALA A 137 10.43 -15.71 -6.99
N LEU A 138 11.10 -15.18 -5.96
CA LEU A 138 11.91 -16.00 -5.06
C LEU A 138 11.04 -16.97 -4.25
N ILE A 139 9.88 -16.50 -3.79
CA ILE A 139 8.90 -17.34 -3.11
C ILE A 139 7.54 -17.08 -3.76
N TRP A 140 6.81 -18.14 -4.16
CA TRP A 140 5.46 -17.95 -4.62
C TRP A 140 4.49 -19.05 -4.17
N GLY A 141 3.20 -18.71 -4.19
CA GLY A 141 2.09 -19.63 -3.94
C GLY A 141 0.83 -19.20 -4.69
N GLU A 142 0.06 -20.17 -5.18
CA GLU A 142 -1.23 -19.93 -5.85
C GLU A 142 -2.28 -20.89 -5.33
N GLY A 143 -3.46 -20.35 -4.97
CA GLY A 143 -4.60 -21.14 -4.51
C GLY A 143 -4.36 -21.90 -3.20
N LEU A 144 -3.45 -21.42 -2.36
CA LEU A 144 -3.03 -22.09 -1.13
C LEU A 144 -3.83 -21.61 0.08
N GLU A 145 -3.85 -22.44 1.11
CA GLU A 145 -4.45 -22.10 2.39
C GLU A 145 -3.52 -22.41 3.57
N ASP A 146 -3.72 -21.66 4.68
CA ASP A 146 -3.01 -21.87 5.96
C ASP A 146 -1.49 -21.85 5.77
N ILE A 147 -0.96 -20.77 5.18
CA ILE A 147 0.46 -20.59 4.92
C ILE A 147 1.05 -19.51 5.80
N ALA A 148 2.31 -19.71 6.21
CA ALA A 148 3.06 -18.68 6.92
C ALA A 148 4.49 -18.58 6.41
N ILE A 149 5.04 -17.34 6.44
CA ILE A 149 6.47 -17.07 6.37
C ILE A 149 6.79 -16.28 7.63
N GLU A 150 7.72 -16.79 8.45
CA GLU A 150 7.99 -16.19 9.74
C GLU A 150 9.42 -16.38 10.22
N GLY A 151 9.77 -15.71 11.33
CA GLY A 151 11.08 -15.82 11.97
C GLY A 151 11.97 -14.60 11.69
N SER A 152 13.04 -14.43 12.45
CA SER A 152 13.87 -13.20 12.42
C SER A 152 14.97 -13.20 11.35
N GLY A 153 14.92 -14.11 10.39
CA GLY A 153 15.87 -14.19 9.29
C GLY A 153 15.73 -13.06 8.26
N LEU A 154 16.56 -13.11 7.25
CA LEU A 154 16.63 -12.14 6.17
C LEU A 154 16.24 -12.78 4.82
N ILE A 155 15.35 -12.17 4.08
CA ILE A 155 15.13 -12.41 2.65
C ILE A 155 15.91 -11.34 1.90
N TRP A 156 16.98 -11.73 1.20
CA TRP A 156 17.81 -10.82 0.45
C TRP A 156 17.62 -11.04 -1.06
N GLY A 157 16.93 -10.10 -1.69
CA GLY A 157 16.57 -10.15 -3.11
C GLY A 157 17.64 -9.67 -4.07
N LYS A 158 18.92 -9.72 -3.69
CA LYS A 158 20.07 -9.21 -4.47
C LYS A 158 20.06 -9.61 -5.94
N GLY A 159 19.68 -10.85 -6.26
CA GLY A 159 19.63 -11.38 -7.63
C GLY A 159 18.31 -11.13 -8.37
N LEU A 160 17.34 -10.44 -7.75
CA LEU A 160 16.06 -10.13 -8.38
C LEU A 160 16.17 -8.90 -9.29
N GLY A 161 15.47 -8.95 -10.41
CA GLY A 161 15.35 -7.84 -11.35
C GLY A 161 14.50 -6.69 -10.77
N ARG A 162 14.87 -5.46 -11.12
CA ARG A 162 14.20 -4.23 -10.68
C ARG A 162 13.30 -3.64 -11.77
N GLY A 163 12.96 -4.44 -12.76
CA GLY A 163 12.08 -4.10 -13.87
C GLY A 163 12.77 -3.56 -15.12
N HIS A 164 13.76 -2.70 -15.01
CA HIS A 164 14.48 -2.13 -16.13
C HIS A 164 16.00 -2.27 -15.93
N ASP A 165 16.68 -2.51 -17.03
CA ASP A 165 18.11 -2.34 -17.11
C ASP A 165 18.41 -0.83 -17.09
N TYR A 166 19.13 -0.37 -16.08
CA TYR A 166 19.41 1.06 -15.91
C TYR A 166 20.30 1.64 -17.00
N ASP A 167 21.16 0.82 -17.63
CA ASP A 167 22.08 1.26 -18.67
C ASP A 167 21.39 1.34 -20.04
N THR A 168 20.45 0.43 -20.31
CA THR A 168 19.79 0.32 -21.63
C THR A 168 18.33 0.76 -21.61
N GLY A 169 17.71 0.97 -20.43
CA GLY A 169 16.28 1.26 -20.28
C GLY A 169 15.37 0.13 -20.71
N ARG A 170 15.90 -1.06 -21.01
CA ARG A 170 15.11 -2.21 -21.48
C ARG A 170 14.45 -2.93 -20.29
N PRO A 171 13.19 -3.37 -20.41
CA PRO A 171 12.56 -4.23 -19.41
C PRO A 171 13.38 -5.51 -19.23
N ILE A 172 13.83 -5.78 -18.00
CA ILE A 172 14.50 -7.04 -17.65
C ILE A 172 13.49 -8.09 -17.21
N SER A 173 12.45 -7.66 -16.49
CA SER A 173 11.36 -8.52 -16.04
C SER A 173 10.55 -9.06 -17.22
N GLY A 174 10.09 -10.33 -17.09
CA GLY A 174 9.40 -11.03 -18.16
C GLY A 174 10.32 -11.87 -19.05
N ARG A 175 11.65 -11.77 -18.93
CA ARG A 175 12.55 -12.71 -19.58
C ARG A 175 12.51 -14.08 -18.89
N PRO A 176 12.59 -15.19 -19.62
CA PRO A 176 12.66 -16.52 -19.02
C PRO A 176 13.79 -16.62 -18.00
N GLY A 177 13.48 -17.13 -16.80
CA GLY A 177 14.44 -17.32 -15.71
C GLY A 177 14.77 -16.09 -14.87
N VAL A 178 14.23 -14.92 -15.18
CA VAL A 178 14.38 -13.69 -14.38
C VAL A 178 13.27 -13.63 -13.33
N GLY A 179 13.65 -13.60 -12.04
CA GLY A 179 12.75 -13.26 -10.94
C GLY A 179 12.78 -11.77 -10.63
N ASP A 180 11.64 -11.18 -10.31
CA ASP A 180 11.54 -9.76 -10.00
C ASP A 180 10.70 -9.45 -8.74
N LYS A 181 10.35 -10.48 -7.97
CA LYS A 181 9.58 -10.35 -6.72
C LYS A 181 10.20 -11.21 -5.63
N ALA A 182 10.26 -10.70 -4.41
CA ALA A 182 10.68 -11.54 -3.30
C ALA A 182 9.58 -12.53 -2.91
N ILE A 183 8.33 -12.06 -2.74
CA ILE A 183 7.19 -12.90 -2.40
C ILE A 183 6.02 -12.57 -3.33
N ALA A 184 5.43 -13.60 -3.96
CA ALA A 184 4.23 -13.46 -4.78
C ALA A 184 3.17 -14.50 -4.38
N LEU A 185 1.99 -14.02 -3.96
CA LEU A 185 0.88 -14.86 -3.55
C LEU A 185 -0.36 -14.55 -4.38
N LYS A 186 -1.00 -15.57 -4.94
CA LYS A 186 -2.21 -15.39 -5.74
C LYS A 186 -3.32 -16.31 -5.29
N LEU A 187 -4.51 -15.76 -5.03
CA LEU A 187 -5.71 -16.52 -4.63
C LEU A 187 -5.48 -17.42 -3.38
N CYS A 188 -4.63 -16.98 -2.47
CA CYS A 188 -4.34 -17.69 -1.23
C CYS A 188 -5.22 -17.19 -0.08
N ARG A 189 -5.37 -18.01 0.97
CA ARG A 189 -6.15 -17.63 2.16
C ARG A 189 -5.49 -18.05 3.46
N ASN A 190 -5.83 -17.36 4.56
CA ASN A 190 -5.27 -17.61 5.90
C ASN A 190 -3.74 -17.49 5.91
N ILE A 191 -3.26 -16.28 5.60
CA ILE A 191 -1.84 -16.01 5.38
C ILE A 191 -1.25 -15.26 6.58
N ARG A 192 -0.07 -15.66 7.03
CA ARG A 192 0.72 -14.92 8.03
C ARG A 192 2.12 -14.65 7.50
N LEU A 193 2.50 -13.38 7.48
CA LEU A 193 3.85 -12.91 7.15
C LEU A 193 4.33 -12.10 8.35
N ARG A 194 5.36 -12.57 9.08
CA ARG A 194 5.76 -11.87 10.30
C ARG A 194 7.22 -12.04 10.71
N ASP A 195 7.74 -11.00 11.36
CA ASP A 195 9.01 -10.96 12.10
C ASP A 195 10.28 -11.02 11.25
N PHE A 196 10.20 -11.23 9.93
CA PHE A 196 11.39 -11.31 9.07
C PHE A 196 11.78 -9.93 8.49
N ARG A 197 13.01 -9.89 8.00
CA ARG A 197 13.58 -8.73 7.34
C ARG A 197 13.71 -8.96 5.84
N MET A 198 13.64 -7.88 5.07
CA MET A 198 13.84 -7.94 3.61
C MET A 198 14.82 -6.87 3.15
N LEU A 199 15.70 -7.21 2.21
CA LEU A 199 16.66 -6.31 1.60
C LEU A 199 16.64 -6.48 0.08
N GLU A 200 16.57 -5.36 -0.66
CA GLU A 200 16.62 -5.33 -2.14
C GLU A 200 15.65 -6.31 -2.80
N ALA A 201 14.38 -6.20 -2.49
CA ALA A 201 13.36 -7.21 -2.81
C ALA A 201 12.91 -7.27 -4.28
N GLY A 202 13.65 -6.68 -5.20
CA GLY A 202 13.33 -6.64 -6.61
C GLY A 202 12.34 -5.52 -6.96
N TRP A 203 11.38 -5.79 -7.83
CA TRP A 203 10.31 -4.86 -8.16
C TRP A 203 9.26 -4.80 -7.04
N PHE A 204 8.91 -5.95 -6.44
CA PHE A 204 7.95 -6.06 -5.33
C PHE A 204 8.54 -6.86 -4.19
N ALA A 205 8.50 -6.31 -2.98
CA ALA A 205 8.82 -7.10 -1.80
C ALA A 205 7.73 -8.14 -1.52
N LEU A 206 6.46 -7.72 -1.61
CA LEU A 206 5.30 -8.59 -1.63
C LEU A 206 4.33 -8.16 -2.74
N LEU A 207 3.92 -9.09 -3.58
CA LEU A 207 2.75 -8.96 -4.44
C LEU A 207 1.71 -9.99 -4.02
N ALA A 208 0.63 -9.57 -3.37
CA ALA A 208 -0.50 -10.42 -3.00
C ALA A 208 -1.71 -10.06 -3.87
N THR A 209 -2.17 -10.98 -4.72
CA THR A 209 -3.30 -10.75 -5.62
C THR A 209 -4.44 -11.70 -5.31
N GLY A 210 -5.62 -11.15 -4.97
CA GLY A 210 -6.82 -11.93 -4.71
C GLY A 210 -6.78 -12.77 -3.44
N CYS A 211 -5.95 -12.40 -2.46
CA CYS A 211 -5.75 -13.14 -1.22
C CYS A 211 -6.77 -12.72 -0.15
N ASP A 212 -7.12 -13.66 0.72
CA ASP A 212 -8.09 -13.45 1.81
C ASP A 212 -7.49 -13.81 3.18
N ASN A 213 -7.92 -13.09 4.24
CA ASN A 213 -7.50 -13.32 5.63
C ASN A 213 -5.97 -13.29 5.78
N MET A 214 -5.37 -12.15 5.49
CA MET A 214 -3.91 -11.98 5.52
C MET A 214 -3.48 -11.06 6.66
N THR A 215 -2.48 -11.51 7.42
CA THR A 215 -1.80 -10.70 8.42
C THR A 215 -0.35 -10.50 8.03
N ILE A 216 0.07 -9.24 7.95
CA ILE A 216 1.45 -8.80 7.71
C ILE A 216 1.88 -8.02 8.95
N ASP A 217 2.84 -8.54 9.70
CA ASP A 217 3.13 -8.05 11.04
C ASP A 217 4.63 -8.00 11.31
N ASN A 218 5.08 -6.84 11.84
CA ASN A 218 6.45 -6.64 12.31
C ASN A 218 7.54 -6.95 11.25
N LEU A 219 7.31 -6.53 10.00
CA LEU A 219 8.32 -6.64 8.95
C LEU A 219 9.23 -5.42 8.91
N LEU A 220 10.52 -5.63 8.70
CA LEU A 220 11.50 -4.58 8.47
C LEU A 220 12.02 -4.71 7.03
N ILE A 221 11.59 -3.80 6.15
CA ILE A 221 11.81 -3.87 4.71
C ILE A 221 12.63 -2.68 4.23
N ASP A 222 13.74 -2.96 3.57
CA ASP A 222 14.52 -1.99 2.82
C ASP A 222 14.59 -2.44 1.37
N THR A 223 13.68 -1.89 0.56
CA THR A 223 13.54 -2.31 -0.85
C THR A 223 13.82 -1.15 -1.80
N ASN A 224 13.92 -1.46 -3.08
CA ASN A 224 14.14 -0.44 -4.10
C ASN A 224 12.84 0.15 -4.60
N ARG A 225 11.85 -0.70 -4.87
CA ARG A 225 10.55 -0.32 -5.43
C ARG A 225 9.43 -0.74 -4.47
N ASP A 226 8.26 -1.14 -5.01
CA ASP A 226 7.08 -1.42 -4.20
C ASP A 226 7.38 -2.32 -2.99
N GLY A 227 6.94 -1.89 -1.82
CA GLY A 227 7.03 -2.67 -0.59
C GLY A 227 5.94 -3.74 -0.54
N LEU A 228 4.75 -3.36 -0.12
CA LEU A 228 3.63 -4.29 0.07
C LEU A 228 2.48 -3.94 -0.90
N ASP A 229 2.37 -4.69 -1.98
CA ASP A 229 1.24 -4.62 -2.91
C ASP A 229 0.14 -5.59 -2.48
N ILE A 230 -1.02 -5.02 -2.13
CA ILE A 230 -2.20 -5.73 -1.63
C ILE A 230 -3.31 -5.55 -2.66
N ASP A 231 -3.33 -6.42 -3.67
CA ASP A 231 -4.18 -6.27 -4.85
C ASP A 231 -5.41 -7.19 -4.80
N CYS A 232 -6.60 -6.64 -4.91
CA CYS A 232 -7.86 -7.41 -4.90
C CYS A 232 -8.04 -8.30 -3.65
N CYS A 233 -7.47 -7.91 -2.51
CA CYS A 233 -7.42 -8.69 -1.28
C CYS A 233 -8.54 -8.30 -0.30
N ARG A 234 -8.90 -9.22 0.60
CA ARG A 234 -9.93 -9.00 1.62
C ARG A 234 -9.48 -9.44 3.01
N ASN A 235 -9.96 -8.71 4.03
CA ASN A 235 -9.65 -9.01 5.45
C ASN A 235 -8.14 -9.00 5.69
N VAL A 236 -7.50 -7.87 5.42
CA VAL A 236 -6.05 -7.71 5.54
C VAL A 236 -5.70 -6.83 6.74
N THR A 237 -4.69 -7.24 7.48
CA THR A 237 -4.07 -6.42 8.52
C THR A 237 -2.59 -6.26 8.21
N VAL A 238 -2.14 -4.99 8.12
CA VAL A 238 -0.71 -4.62 8.05
C VAL A 238 -0.41 -3.83 9.31
N THR A 239 0.52 -4.29 10.12
CA THR A 239 0.81 -3.62 11.39
C THR A 239 2.28 -3.73 11.79
N ARG A 240 2.78 -2.72 12.50
CA ARG A 240 4.14 -2.65 13.08
C ARG A 240 5.26 -2.84 12.05
N CYS A 241 5.02 -2.52 10.79
CA CYS A 241 6.02 -2.63 9.74
C CYS A 241 6.83 -1.33 9.60
N THR A 242 8.12 -1.46 9.33
CA THR A 242 8.99 -0.36 8.90
C THR A 242 9.44 -0.63 7.47
N ILE A 243 9.11 0.29 6.55
CA ILE A 243 9.34 0.08 5.13
C ILE A 243 10.00 1.30 4.52
N ASN A 244 11.20 1.10 3.97
CA ASN A 244 11.87 2.07 3.12
C ASN A 244 11.74 1.64 1.66
N SER A 245 11.17 2.51 0.81
CA SER A 245 10.91 2.26 -0.61
C SER A 245 11.17 3.54 -1.43
N PRO A 246 12.44 3.86 -1.76
CA PRO A 246 12.78 5.15 -2.35
C PRO A 246 12.25 5.38 -3.78
N TRP A 247 11.98 4.32 -4.54
CA TRP A 247 11.63 4.43 -5.95
C TRP A 247 10.17 4.07 -6.27
N ASP A 248 9.41 3.60 -5.27
CA ASP A 248 7.98 3.36 -5.41
C ASP A 248 7.26 3.36 -4.03
N ASP A 249 6.00 2.93 -3.97
CA ASP A 249 5.17 3.04 -2.78
C ASP A 249 5.53 1.97 -1.70
N ALA A 250 5.51 2.33 -0.43
CA ALA A 250 5.86 1.41 0.66
C ALA A 250 4.72 0.43 0.98
N ILE A 251 3.49 0.92 1.06
CA ILE A 251 2.28 0.10 1.26
C ILE A 251 1.25 0.54 0.24
N CYS A 252 0.92 -0.35 -0.68
CA CYS A 252 0.12 -0.02 -1.84
C CYS A 252 -1.07 -0.98 -2.03
N PRO A 253 -2.21 -0.75 -1.36
CA PRO A 253 -3.45 -1.42 -1.74
C PRO A 253 -3.83 -1.06 -3.17
N LYS A 254 -4.08 -2.08 -3.98
CA LYS A 254 -4.52 -1.99 -5.38
C LYS A 254 -5.83 -2.75 -5.57
N SER A 255 -6.51 -2.50 -6.66
CA SER A 255 -7.71 -3.24 -7.06
C SER A 255 -7.73 -3.37 -8.58
N SER A 256 -6.75 -4.12 -9.09
CA SER A 256 -6.45 -4.25 -10.51
C SER A 256 -7.40 -5.22 -11.23
N PHE A 257 -7.20 -5.39 -12.53
CA PHE A 257 -7.89 -6.41 -13.33
C PHE A 257 -7.07 -7.71 -13.47
N ALA A 258 -6.05 -7.93 -12.61
CA ALA A 258 -5.13 -9.07 -12.71
C ALA A 258 -5.80 -10.44 -12.52
N LEU A 259 -6.99 -10.47 -11.93
CA LEU A 259 -7.79 -11.69 -11.78
C LEU A 259 -8.64 -12.00 -13.03
N GLY A 260 -8.72 -11.08 -14.00
CA GLY A 260 -9.62 -11.17 -15.16
C GLY A 260 -11.06 -10.72 -14.87
N TYR A 261 -11.32 -10.24 -13.67
CA TYR A 261 -12.60 -9.67 -13.23
C TYR A 261 -12.37 -8.62 -12.14
N PRO A 262 -13.26 -7.63 -12.00
CA PRO A 262 -13.18 -6.64 -10.92
C PRO A 262 -13.41 -7.30 -9.56
N ARG A 263 -12.58 -6.98 -8.57
CA ARG A 263 -12.74 -7.44 -7.20
C ARG A 263 -12.33 -6.34 -6.23
N TRP A 264 -13.19 -6.03 -5.27
CA TRP A 264 -12.90 -5.07 -4.22
C TRP A 264 -11.69 -5.48 -3.39
N THR A 265 -10.81 -4.52 -3.13
CA THR A 265 -9.89 -4.59 -1.99
C THR A 265 -10.61 -3.99 -0.80
N GLU A 266 -10.90 -4.83 0.20
CA GLU A 266 -11.82 -4.44 1.27
C GLU A 266 -11.47 -5.02 2.64
N ASN A 267 -11.99 -4.37 3.71
CA ASN A 267 -11.73 -4.76 5.10
C ASN A 267 -10.23 -4.75 5.42
N VAL A 268 -9.56 -3.64 5.13
CA VAL A 268 -8.11 -3.49 5.29
C VAL A 268 -7.79 -2.58 6.46
N ARG A 269 -6.88 -3.00 7.31
CA ARG A 269 -6.30 -2.20 8.40
C ARG A 269 -4.82 -2.02 8.15
N ILE A 270 -4.34 -0.78 8.24
CA ILE A 270 -2.91 -0.42 8.19
C ILE A 270 -2.64 0.40 9.44
N SER A 271 -1.82 -0.12 10.36
CA SER A 271 -1.59 0.58 11.62
C SER A 271 -0.16 0.43 12.14
N ASP A 272 0.26 1.43 12.93
CA ASP A 272 1.53 1.38 13.67
C ASP A 272 2.75 1.15 12.75
N CYS A 273 2.69 1.67 11.53
CA CYS A 273 3.73 1.51 10.51
C CYS A 273 4.57 2.79 10.34
N THR A 274 5.84 2.61 10.01
CA THR A 274 6.72 3.69 9.56
C THR A 274 7.06 3.48 8.10
N VAL A 275 6.82 4.49 7.27
CA VAL A 275 7.13 4.48 5.84
C VAL A 275 8.10 5.59 5.47
N SER A 276 9.04 5.30 4.59
CA SER A 276 10.01 6.27 4.10
C SER A 276 10.43 5.98 2.65
N GLY A 277 10.97 7.00 1.99
CA GLY A 277 11.43 6.91 0.60
C GLY A 277 12.80 7.53 0.36
N SER A 278 13.51 7.94 1.40
CA SER A 278 14.68 8.82 1.25
C SER A 278 16.02 8.23 1.67
N TYR A 279 16.04 6.99 2.10
CA TYR A 279 17.26 6.38 2.61
C TYR A 279 17.90 5.52 1.53
N VAL A 280 18.70 6.17 0.66
CA VAL A 280 19.39 5.47 -0.43
C VAL A 280 20.79 5.06 -0.01
N VAL A 281 21.33 5.64 1.05
CA VAL A 281 22.66 5.33 1.58
C VAL A 281 22.53 4.71 2.97
N GLY A 282 23.09 3.53 3.14
CA GLY A 282 22.90 2.72 4.34
C GLY A 282 21.60 1.91 4.27
N SER A 283 21.16 1.34 5.37
CA SER A 283 19.95 0.53 5.45
C SER A 283 19.17 0.77 6.72
N VAL A 284 17.83 0.71 6.64
CA VAL A 284 16.97 0.69 7.81
C VAL A 284 17.15 -0.61 8.61
N LEU A 285 17.71 -1.65 8.00
CA LEU A 285 17.92 -2.95 8.65
C LEU A 285 18.99 -2.94 9.74
N ASP A 286 19.99 -2.06 9.62
CA ASP A 286 21.12 -1.97 10.55
C ASP A 286 21.25 -0.59 11.20
N GLY A 287 20.31 0.33 10.90
CA GLY A 287 20.32 1.69 11.40
C GLY A 287 21.37 2.61 10.77
N SER A 288 22.08 2.18 9.74
CA SER A 288 23.09 3.00 9.04
C SER A 288 22.48 3.92 7.98
N PHE A 289 21.17 3.91 7.81
CA PHE A 289 20.47 4.74 6.83
C PHE A 289 20.71 6.23 7.04
N ARG A 290 20.74 6.98 5.96
CA ARG A 290 20.82 8.44 5.95
C ARG A 290 19.76 9.00 5.02
N PRO A 291 19.10 10.11 5.41
CA PRO A 291 18.22 10.83 4.50
C PRO A 291 18.97 11.21 3.24
N PHE A 292 18.29 11.13 2.11
CA PHE A 292 18.80 11.67 0.85
C PHE A 292 19.14 13.16 1.04
N PRO A 293 20.24 13.67 0.47
CA PRO A 293 20.44 15.11 0.38
C PRO A 293 19.23 15.76 -0.29
N PRO A 294 18.89 17.04 0.02
CA PRO A 294 17.65 17.65 -0.42
C PRO A 294 17.43 17.47 -1.90
N ALA A 295 16.37 16.75 -2.18
CA ALA A 295 15.64 16.58 -3.43
C ALA A 295 16.30 15.91 -4.64
N PRO A 296 16.23 14.60 -4.79
CA PRO A 296 15.83 14.08 -6.08
C PRO A 296 14.31 14.29 -6.25
N LYS A 297 13.88 14.63 -7.44
CA LYS A 297 12.50 14.92 -7.81
C LYS A 297 11.52 13.73 -7.66
N SER A 298 11.91 12.62 -7.04
CA SER A 298 11.21 11.34 -7.13
C SER A 298 11.33 10.40 -5.93
N THR A 299 11.43 10.91 -4.70
CA THR A 299 11.29 10.02 -3.54
C THR A 299 9.83 9.58 -3.40
N HIS A 300 9.58 8.28 -3.27
CA HIS A 300 8.26 7.68 -3.09
C HIS A 300 8.02 7.27 -1.64
N GLY A 301 7.86 5.99 -1.34
CA GLY A 301 7.84 5.42 -0.01
C GLY A 301 6.61 5.75 0.82
N ARG A 302 5.46 6.00 0.21
CA ARG A 302 4.21 6.38 0.90
C ARG A 302 3.25 5.20 1.10
N ILE A 303 2.16 5.46 1.81
CA ILE A 303 0.95 4.65 1.77
C ILE A 303 0.05 5.22 0.67
N LYS A 304 -0.38 4.37 -0.28
CA LYS A 304 -1.22 4.79 -1.40
C LYS A 304 -2.28 3.72 -1.71
N LEU A 305 -3.54 4.10 -1.80
CA LEU A 305 -4.60 3.30 -2.42
C LEU A 305 -4.65 3.65 -3.90
N GLY A 306 -4.44 2.67 -4.78
CA GLY A 306 -4.32 2.89 -6.24
C GLY A 306 -2.93 2.48 -6.74
N THR A 307 -2.56 2.75 -8.00
CA THR A 307 -3.31 3.45 -9.05
C THR A 307 -4.39 2.56 -9.66
N GLU A 308 -4.12 1.24 -9.81
CA GLU A 308 -5.08 0.29 -10.36
C GLU A 308 -6.33 0.25 -9.47
N SER A 309 -7.48 0.58 -10.07
CA SER A 309 -8.74 0.78 -9.35
C SER A 309 -9.96 0.27 -10.14
N ASN A 310 -9.81 -0.87 -10.79
CA ASN A 310 -10.90 -1.50 -11.56
C ASN A 310 -11.96 -2.13 -10.68
N GLY A 311 -11.58 -2.67 -9.51
CA GLY A 311 -12.49 -3.33 -8.58
C GLY A 311 -12.93 -2.47 -7.40
N GLY A 312 -12.15 -1.45 -7.05
CA GLY A 312 -12.46 -0.48 -5.99
C GLY A 312 -11.91 -0.80 -4.60
N PHE A 313 -12.06 0.18 -3.70
CA PHE A 313 -11.57 0.15 -2.33
C PHE A 313 -12.70 0.49 -1.36
N ARG A 314 -12.89 -0.31 -0.31
CA ARG A 314 -13.88 0.01 0.72
C ARG A 314 -13.54 -0.55 2.09
N ASN A 315 -14.04 0.13 3.13
CA ASN A 315 -13.87 -0.27 4.51
C ASN A 315 -12.39 -0.38 4.92
N PHE A 316 -11.69 0.75 4.88
CA PHE A 316 -10.29 0.89 5.29
C PHE A 316 -10.16 1.65 6.60
N ALA A 317 -9.22 1.23 7.43
CA ALA A 317 -8.74 2.00 8.57
C ALA A 317 -7.22 2.15 8.49
N ILE A 318 -6.73 3.40 8.46
CA ILE A 318 -5.29 3.72 8.47
C ILE A 318 -5.01 4.56 9.71
N SER A 319 -4.11 4.09 10.60
CA SER A 319 -3.90 4.78 11.87
C SER A 319 -2.49 4.63 12.43
N ASN A 320 -2.07 5.61 13.26
CA ASN A 320 -0.82 5.56 14.02
C ASN A 320 0.41 5.36 13.13
N CYS A 321 0.44 5.94 11.94
CA CYS A 321 1.54 5.75 11.00
C CYS A 321 2.44 6.99 10.91
N VAL A 322 3.72 6.75 10.67
CA VAL A 322 4.74 7.78 10.47
C VAL A 322 5.21 7.75 9.03
N PHE A 323 5.20 8.92 8.39
CA PHE A 323 5.75 9.16 7.05
C PHE A 323 7.01 10.02 7.22
N ASP A 324 8.14 9.55 6.77
CA ASP A 324 9.39 10.29 6.91
C ASP A 324 10.11 10.45 5.57
N SER A 325 10.23 11.70 5.12
CA SER A 325 10.99 12.06 3.92
C SER A 325 10.55 11.27 2.68
N CYS A 326 9.24 11.13 2.50
CA CYS A 326 8.60 10.42 1.38
C CYS A 326 7.45 11.26 0.80
N ARG A 327 6.69 10.73 -0.15
CA ARG A 327 5.44 11.36 -0.60
C ARG A 327 4.37 11.29 0.49
N GLY A 328 3.39 12.18 0.45
CA GLY A 328 2.25 12.15 1.36
C GLY A 328 1.26 11.03 1.06
N LEU A 329 0.25 10.88 1.93
CA LEU A 329 -0.81 9.89 1.76
C LEU A 329 -1.63 10.13 0.49
N ALA A 330 -1.87 9.06 -0.29
CA ALA A 330 -2.66 9.14 -1.51
C ALA A 330 -3.85 8.17 -1.53
N LEU A 331 -5.01 8.69 -1.92
CA LEU A 331 -6.24 7.95 -2.18
C LEU A 331 -6.67 8.19 -3.62
N GLU A 332 -6.54 7.18 -4.46
CA GLU A 332 -6.71 7.32 -5.90
C GLU A 332 -7.69 6.28 -6.45
N THR A 333 -8.68 6.73 -7.22
CA THR A 333 -9.53 5.87 -8.04
C THR A 333 -9.70 6.50 -9.41
N VAL A 334 -9.25 5.82 -10.45
CA VAL A 334 -9.13 6.39 -11.80
C VAL A 334 -9.56 5.44 -12.92
N ASP A 335 -9.87 4.19 -12.60
CA ASP A 335 -10.19 3.13 -13.58
C ASP A 335 -11.64 2.64 -13.52
N GLY A 336 -12.53 3.43 -12.90
CA GLY A 336 -13.98 3.22 -12.98
C GLY A 336 -14.65 2.66 -11.73
N ALA A 337 -13.89 2.27 -10.69
CA ALA A 337 -14.52 1.75 -9.47
C ALA A 337 -14.58 2.78 -8.33
N GLY A 338 -15.29 2.42 -7.25
CA GLY A 338 -15.46 3.27 -6.07
C GLY A 338 -14.29 3.21 -5.11
N LEU A 339 -14.07 4.30 -4.36
CA LEU A 339 -13.24 4.37 -3.17
C LEU A 339 -14.10 4.98 -2.06
N GLU A 340 -14.44 4.18 -1.04
CA GLU A 340 -15.43 4.60 -0.07
C GLU A 340 -15.25 3.97 1.32
N ASP A 341 -15.81 4.61 2.35
CA ASP A 341 -15.78 4.12 3.74
C ASP A 341 -14.35 4.01 4.29
N ILE A 342 -13.61 5.11 4.25
CA ILE A 342 -12.20 5.19 4.65
C ILE A 342 -12.07 6.05 5.92
N ALA A 343 -11.45 5.51 6.96
CA ALA A 343 -11.09 6.25 8.16
C ALA A 343 -9.56 6.32 8.31
N ILE A 344 -9.04 7.55 8.49
CA ILE A 344 -7.61 7.84 8.62
C ILE A 344 -7.41 8.68 9.86
N THR A 345 -6.51 8.25 10.78
CA THR A 345 -6.28 9.00 12.01
C THR A 345 -4.86 8.83 12.56
N ASN A 346 -4.42 9.83 13.34
CA ASN A 346 -3.14 9.79 14.05
C ASN A 346 -1.94 9.57 13.12
N LEU A 347 -1.78 10.42 12.10
CA LEU A 347 -0.61 10.37 11.23
C LEU A 347 0.37 11.49 11.54
N THR A 348 1.65 11.16 11.54
CA THR A 348 2.75 12.12 11.57
C THR A 348 3.51 12.06 10.26
N LEU A 349 3.62 13.21 9.58
CA LEU A 349 4.31 13.34 8.31
C LEU A 349 5.48 14.33 8.49
N ARG A 350 6.68 13.92 8.14
CA ARG A 350 7.86 14.78 8.20
C ARG A 350 8.55 14.85 6.83
N ASN A 351 8.88 16.07 6.39
CA ASN A 351 9.60 16.32 5.14
C ASN A 351 8.95 15.63 3.93
N VAL A 352 7.62 15.65 3.83
CA VAL A 352 6.95 15.06 2.67
C VAL A 352 7.26 15.87 1.40
N THR A 353 7.59 15.15 0.33
CA THR A 353 8.15 15.72 -0.91
C THR A 353 7.09 16.13 -1.92
N THR A 354 5.83 15.83 -1.65
CA THR A 354 4.66 16.21 -2.48
C THR A 354 3.52 16.70 -1.57
N ALA A 355 2.28 16.64 -2.05
CA ALA A 355 1.09 16.98 -1.27
C ALA A 355 1.01 16.12 0.01
N PRO A 356 0.78 16.69 1.20
CA PRO A 356 0.56 15.91 2.41
C PRO A 356 -0.60 14.92 2.29
N LEU A 357 -1.71 15.35 1.68
CA LEU A 357 -2.89 14.54 1.38
C LEU A 357 -3.24 14.69 -0.10
N PHE A 358 -3.45 13.57 -0.78
CA PHE A 358 -3.84 13.54 -2.19
C PHE A 358 -5.05 12.63 -2.39
N LEU A 359 -6.24 13.21 -2.63
CA LEU A 359 -7.48 12.52 -2.93
C LEU A 359 -7.85 12.77 -4.40
N ARG A 360 -7.80 11.73 -5.23
CA ARG A 360 -8.04 11.86 -6.67
C ARG A 360 -9.08 10.86 -7.18
N LEU A 361 -10.17 11.39 -7.68
CA LEU A 361 -11.08 10.69 -8.60
C LEU A 361 -10.73 11.12 -10.02
N GLY A 362 -10.27 10.18 -10.85
CA GLY A 362 -9.82 10.46 -12.22
C GLY A 362 -10.60 9.69 -13.28
N ARG A 363 -10.13 9.80 -14.53
CA ARG A 363 -10.75 9.17 -15.69
C ARG A 363 -9.68 8.53 -16.59
N ARG A 364 -8.69 7.82 -15.99
CA ARG A 364 -7.70 7.05 -16.76
C ARG A 364 -8.36 5.91 -17.52
N MET A 365 -9.32 5.25 -16.90
CA MET A 365 -10.18 4.22 -17.47
C MET A 365 -9.40 3.06 -18.12
N ARG A 366 -8.28 2.67 -17.53
CA ARG A 366 -7.49 1.53 -17.97
C ARG A 366 -8.16 0.23 -17.50
N GLY A 367 -9.11 -0.27 -18.30
CA GLY A 367 -9.96 -1.42 -17.98
C GLY A 367 -10.85 -1.79 -19.14
N PRO A 368 -11.80 -2.72 -18.95
CA PRO A 368 -12.76 -3.13 -19.97
C PRO A 368 -13.54 -1.95 -20.56
N ALA A 369 -13.86 -2.05 -21.84
CA ALA A 369 -14.63 -1.01 -22.53
C ALA A 369 -15.99 -0.76 -21.85
N GLY A 370 -16.45 0.49 -21.87
CA GLY A 370 -17.73 0.91 -21.30
C GLY A 370 -17.70 1.26 -19.81
N ALA A 371 -16.55 1.19 -19.14
CA ALA A 371 -16.41 1.70 -17.79
C ALA A 371 -16.67 3.23 -17.75
N VAL A 372 -17.25 3.71 -16.66
CA VAL A 372 -17.47 5.15 -16.38
C VAL A 372 -16.67 5.53 -15.14
N PRO A 373 -16.34 6.81 -14.90
CA PRO A 373 -15.67 7.21 -13.67
C PRO A 373 -16.44 6.72 -12.44
N GLY A 374 -15.70 6.20 -11.47
CA GLY A 374 -16.26 5.68 -10.23
C GLY A 374 -16.68 6.77 -9.26
N THR A 375 -16.55 6.49 -7.97
CA THR A 375 -16.84 7.43 -6.87
C THR A 375 -15.69 7.50 -5.91
N LEU A 376 -15.45 8.67 -5.30
CA LEU A 376 -14.60 8.83 -4.14
C LEU A 376 -15.42 9.55 -3.08
N LYS A 377 -15.80 8.84 -2.00
CA LYS A 377 -16.73 9.39 -1.01
C LYS A 377 -16.63 8.75 0.36
N ARG A 378 -17.18 9.44 1.37
CA ARG A 378 -17.21 9.01 2.78
C ARG A 378 -15.80 8.70 3.32
N VAL A 379 -14.95 9.73 3.30
CA VAL A 379 -13.59 9.67 3.83
C VAL A 379 -13.49 10.58 5.05
N LEU A 380 -13.07 10.03 6.18
CA LEU A 380 -12.77 10.75 7.41
C LEU A 380 -11.26 10.80 7.62
N ILE A 381 -10.71 12.00 7.85
CA ILE A 381 -9.28 12.24 8.11
C ILE A 381 -9.18 13.07 9.39
N ASP A 382 -8.49 12.57 10.41
CA ASP A 382 -8.44 13.19 11.72
C ASP A 382 -7.05 13.06 12.39
N ASN A 383 -6.68 14.06 13.22
CA ASN A 383 -5.43 14.06 13.99
C ASN A 383 -4.17 13.86 13.13
N ILE A 384 -3.91 14.78 12.24
CA ILE A 384 -2.73 14.75 11.37
C ILE A 384 -1.82 15.93 11.67
N VAL A 385 -0.52 15.65 11.83
CA VAL A 385 0.52 16.67 11.87
C VAL A 385 1.51 16.43 10.73
N ALA A 386 1.77 17.49 9.94
CA ALA A 386 2.78 17.48 8.88
C ALA A 386 3.75 18.66 9.09
N SER A 387 5.05 18.41 9.04
CA SER A 387 6.09 19.42 9.20
C SER A 387 7.16 19.33 8.11
N GLY A 388 7.71 20.48 7.70
CA GLY A 388 8.71 20.55 6.63
C GLY A 388 8.22 20.04 5.28
N ALA A 389 6.91 20.12 5.01
CA ALA A 389 6.32 19.64 3.77
C ALA A 389 6.74 20.52 2.57
N ALA A 390 6.84 19.92 1.39
CA ALA A 390 7.06 20.65 0.14
C ALA A 390 6.01 21.75 -0.05
N PRO A 391 6.27 22.79 -0.86
CA PRO A 391 5.34 23.90 -1.07
C PRO A 391 4.19 23.49 -2.04
N MET A 392 3.64 22.31 -1.85
CA MET A 392 2.53 21.76 -2.59
C MET A 392 1.33 21.57 -1.65
N PRO A 393 0.15 22.11 -1.97
CA PRO A 393 -1.03 21.99 -1.11
C PRO A 393 -1.49 20.53 -0.99
N SER A 394 -2.25 20.23 0.05
CA SER A 394 -3.12 19.05 0.03
C SER A 394 -4.14 19.20 -1.12
N ILE A 395 -4.54 18.10 -1.73
CA ILE A 395 -5.36 18.10 -2.96
C ILE A 395 -6.59 17.21 -2.77
N ILE A 396 -7.77 17.76 -3.12
CA ILE A 396 -9.01 17.01 -3.28
C ILE A 396 -9.53 17.32 -4.69
N ALA A 397 -9.45 16.36 -5.61
CA ALA A 397 -9.77 16.61 -7.00
C ALA A 397 -10.59 15.48 -7.63
N GLY A 398 -11.83 15.81 -8.01
CA GLY A 398 -12.67 15.03 -8.91
C GLY A 398 -12.39 15.33 -10.38
N VAL A 399 -13.31 14.97 -11.23
CA VAL A 399 -13.38 15.38 -12.64
C VAL A 399 -14.74 15.98 -12.94
N ALA A 400 -14.83 16.80 -13.95
CA ALA A 400 -16.09 17.46 -14.33
C ALA A 400 -17.25 16.44 -14.45
N GLY A 401 -18.35 16.70 -13.75
CA GLY A 401 -19.50 15.81 -13.66
C GLY A 401 -19.38 14.63 -12.69
N HIS A 402 -18.19 14.39 -12.13
CA HIS A 402 -17.95 13.32 -11.14
C HIS A 402 -17.16 13.91 -9.95
N PRO A 403 -17.85 14.49 -8.96
CA PRO A 403 -17.20 15.12 -7.82
C PRO A 403 -16.64 14.09 -6.83
N VAL A 404 -15.64 14.50 -6.08
CA VAL A 404 -15.27 13.85 -4.81
C VAL A 404 -16.29 14.29 -3.75
N GLU A 405 -16.82 13.36 -2.96
CA GLU A 405 -17.98 13.66 -2.10
C GLU A 405 -17.75 13.26 -0.63
N ASP A 406 -18.41 13.96 0.29
CA ASP A 406 -18.48 13.58 1.71
C ASP A 406 -17.12 13.40 2.38
N ILE A 407 -16.24 14.36 2.22
CA ILE A 407 -14.91 14.36 2.87
C ILE A 407 -14.98 15.19 4.16
N ARG A 408 -14.51 14.62 5.26
CA ARG A 408 -14.36 15.30 6.55
C ARG A 408 -12.91 15.30 6.95
N ILE A 409 -12.34 16.48 7.24
CA ILE A 409 -10.98 16.63 7.73
C ILE A 409 -11.03 17.42 9.03
N SER A 410 -10.49 16.86 10.11
CA SER A 410 -10.43 17.51 11.41
C SER A 410 -9.05 17.40 12.05
N ASN A 411 -8.74 18.36 12.94
CA ASN A 411 -7.48 18.36 13.70
C ASN A 411 -6.25 18.17 12.81
N LEU A 412 -6.15 19.00 11.76
CA LEU A 412 -5.04 18.97 10.80
C LEU A 412 -4.11 20.16 11.04
N PHE A 413 -2.84 19.90 11.26
CA PHE A 413 -1.77 20.88 11.26
C PHE A 413 -0.77 20.58 10.15
N VAL A 414 -0.50 21.57 9.28
CA VAL A 414 0.47 21.43 8.19
C VAL A 414 1.40 22.63 8.16
N GLU A 415 2.68 22.41 8.37
CA GLU A 415 3.74 23.38 8.11
C GLU A 415 4.45 23.02 6.80
N GLN A 416 4.48 23.96 5.87
CA GLN A 416 5.14 23.81 4.57
C GLN A 416 6.35 24.75 4.47
N ILE A 417 7.28 24.44 3.58
CA ILE A 417 8.42 25.32 3.28
C ILE A 417 7.94 26.70 2.79
N GLY A 418 6.87 26.76 1.99
CA GLY A 418 6.34 28.01 1.43
C GLY A 418 7.25 28.66 0.40
N GLY A 419 7.23 30.00 0.33
CA GLY A 419 8.13 30.78 -0.53
C GLY A 419 7.65 31.01 -1.96
N GLN A 420 6.40 30.67 -2.27
CA GLN A 420 5.87 30.83 -3.63
C GLN A 420 5.35 32.26 -3.89
N SER A 421 5.49 32.72 -5.14
CA SER A 421 5.14 34.08 -5.54
C SER A 421 3.63 34.25 -5.82
N ALA A 422 3.16 35.52 -5.81
CA ALA A 422 1.79 35.89 -6.18
C ALA A 422 1.41 35.47 -7.61
N ALA A 423 2.38 35.39 -8.53
CA ALA A 423 2.12 34.96 -9.91
C ALA A 423 1.55 33.54 -9.96
N MET A 424 1.94 32.68 -9.02
CA MET A 424 1.41 31.32 -8.95
C MET A 424 -0.08 31.27 -8.56
N ALA A 425 -0.59 32.26 -7.86
CA ALA A 425 -2.02 32.33 -7.53
C ALA A 425 -2.93 32.50 -8.76
N ALA A 426 -2.38 32.95 -9.90
CA ALA A 426 -3.10 33.12 -11.14
C ALA A 426 -3.03 31.91 -12.09
N ILE A 427 -2.30 30.87 -11.72
CA ILE A 427 -2.18 29.66 -12.53
C ILE A 427 -3.55 28.96 -12.58
N ASP A 428 -3.90 28.51 -13.78
CA ASP A 428 -5.05 27.61 -14.00
C ASP A 428 -4.55 26.17 -14.25
N PRO A 429 -4.56 25.31 -13.24
CA PRO A 429 -4.03 23.96 -13.38
C PRO A 429 -4.82 23.13 -14.39
N PRO A 430 -4.16 22.31 -15.24
CA PRO A 430 -4.85 21.45 -16.19
C PRO A 430 -5.75 20.43 -15.49
N GLU A 431 -6.81 19.99 -16.16
CA GLU A 431 -7.69 18.93 -15.65
C GLU A 431 -7.00 17.58 -15.55
N ASN A 432 -6.21 17.22 -16.53
CA ASN A 432 -5.53 15.92 -16.65
C ASN A 432 -6.42 14.73 -16.23
N ALA A 433 -7.69 14.75 -16.66
CA ALA A 433 -8.68 13.77 -16.21
C ALA A 433 -8.25 12.32 -16.46
N ALA A 434 -7.59 12.07 -17.58
CA ALA A 434 -7.07 10.76 -17.99
C ALA A 434 -5.60 10.51 -17.62
N GLY A 435 -4.95 11.47 -16.96
CA GLY A 435 -3.54 11.38 -16.59
C GLY A 435 -3.30 10.34 -15.48
N TYR A 436 -2.03 9.92 -15.35
CA TYR A 436 -1.59 9.12 -14.22
C TYR A 436 -1.74 9.96 -12.94
N PRO A 437 -2.38 9.42 -11.88
CA PRO A 437 -2.73 10.22 -10.70
C PRO A 437 -1.52 10.38 -9.77
N GLU A 438 -0.85 11.49 -9.89
CA GLU A 438 0.19 11.94 -8.98
C GLU A 438 -0.02 13.42 -8.67
N PRO A 439 0.33 13.91 -7.48
CA PRO A 439 0.12 15.32 -7.14
C PRO A 439 0.70 16.31 -8.16
N ASN A 440 1.84 15.98 -8.77
CA ASN A 440 2.47 16.80 -9.80
C ASN A 440 1.78 16.77 -11.17
N MET A 441 0.74 15.95 -11.35
CA MET A 441 -0.04 15.91 -12.60
C MET A 441 -0.68 17.26 -12.96
N PHE A 442 -0.92 18.09 -11.95
CA PHE A 442 -1.50 19.39 -12.11
C PHE A 442 -0.47 20.50 -12.41
N GLY A 443 0.83 20.18 -12.43
CA GLY A 443 1.90 21.17 -12.47
C GLY A 443 1.94 22.00 -11.19
N ASP A 444 2.28 23.29 -11.34
CA ASP A 444 2.25 24.23 -10.23
C ASP A 444 0.81 24.52 -9.80
N LEU A 445 0.58 24.63 -8.50
CA LEU A 445 -0.75 24.81 -7.93
C LEU A 445 -0.92 26.20 -7.31
N PRO A 446 -2.11 26.83 -7.50
CA PRO A 446 -2.39 28.19 -7.06
C PRO A 446 -2.76 28.32 -5.57
N ALA A 447 -2.51 27.30 -4.76
CA ALA A 447 -2.83 27.29 -3.34
C ALA A 447 -1.62 26.91 -2.48
N THR A 448 -1.60 27.39 -1.23
CA THR A 448 -0.61 26.96 -0.23
C THR A 448 -1.11 25.74 0.54
N GLY A 449 -2.27 25.80 1.18
CA GLY A 449 -2.76 24.78 2.10
C GLY A 449 -3.61 23.70 1.45
N LEU A 450 -4.70 24.08 0.78
CA LEU A 450 -5.66 23.13 0.20
C LEU A 450 -6.18 23.57 -1.17
N PHE A 451 -6.00 22.70 -2.15
CA PHE A 451 -6.58 22.79 -3.49
C PHE A 451 -7.77 21.85 -3.62
N VAL A 452 -8.94 22.39 -3.98
CA VAL A 452 -10.17 21.59 -4.16
C VAL A 452 -10.78 21.88 -5.52
N ARG A 453 -11.09 20.83 -6.27
CA ARG A 453 -11.75 20.95 -7.58
C ARG A 453 -12.75 19.79 -7.76
N HIS A 454 -13.93 20.12 -8.32
CA HIS A 454 -15.00 19.14 -8.56
C HIS A 454 -15.30 18.32 -7.30
N ALA A 455 -15.85 19.00 -6.29
CA ALA A 455 -16.12 18.37 -5.00
C ALA A 455 -17.50 18.74 -4.46
N ARG A 456 -18.04 17.88 -3.62
CA ARG A 456 -19.32 18.09 -2.97
C ARG A 456 -19.26 17.71 -1.49
N ASN A 457 -19.87 18.54 -0.63
CA ASN A 457 -20.02 18.27 0.80
C ASN A 457 -18.67 18.01 1.50
N ILE A 458 -17.77 18.97 1.44
CA ILE A 458 -16.48 18.97 2.11
C ILE A 458 -16.60 19.72 3.45
N ALA A 459 -16.12 19.13 4.54
CA ALA A 459 -16.10 19.82 5.84
C ALA A 459 -14.71 19.75 6.48
N LEU A 460 -14.27 20.91 6.97
CA LEU A 460 -13.02 21.10 7.71
C LEU A 460 -13.33 21.60 9.12
N SER A 461 -12.64 21.08 10.11
CA SER A 461 -12.75 21.53 11.50
C SER A 461 -11.41 21.51 12.21
N ASN A 462 -11.04 22.64 12.82
CA ASN A 462 -9.76 22.77 13.52
C ASN A 462 -8.55 22.46 12.60
N VAL A 463 -8.41 23.24 11.53
CA VAL A 463 -7.36 23.08 10.52
C VAL A 463 -6.45 24.29 10.53
N GLU A 464 -5.14 24.03 10.57
CA GLU A 464 -4.10 25.05 10.57
C GLU A 464 -3.07 24.79 9.48
N PHE A 465 -2.80 25.81 8.65
CA PHE A 465 -1.71 25.83 7.70
C PHE A 465 -0.69 26.89 8.13
N GLN A 466 0.59 26.53 8.09
CA GLN A 466 1.71 27.43 8.32
C GLN A 466 2.74 27.29 7.19
N THR A 467 3.56 28.33 7.01
CA THR A 467 4.67 28.34 6.06
C THR A 467 5.94 28.88 6.72
N GLN A 468 7.08 28.23 6.48
CA GLN A 468 8.38 28.68 7.00
C GLN A 468 8.84 29.97 6.32
N ALA A 469 8.58 30.11 5.00
CA ALA A 469 8.81 31.33 4.25
C ALA A 469 7.47 31.91 3.80
N VAL A 470 7.40 33.24 3.62
CA VAL A 470 6.19 33.92 3.15
C VAL A 470 5.76 33.33 1.80
N ASP A 471 4.52 32.85 1.75
CA ASP A 471 3.89 32.32 0.52
C ASP A 471 2.75 33.26 0.12
N GLN A 472 2.75 33.69 -1.12
CA GLN A 472 1.81 34.72 -1.60
C GLN A 472 0.56 34.11 -2.28
N ARG A 473 0.46 32.79 -2.34
CA ARG A 473 -0.74 32.10 -2.81
C ARG A 473 -1.84 32.12 -1.75
N PRO A 474 -3.14 32.02 -2.13
CA PRO A 474 -4.21 31.81 -1.18
C PRO A 474 -4.03 30.48 -0.41
N ALA A 475 -4.45 30.47 0.84
CA ALA A 475 -4.39 29.23 1.64
C ALA A 475 -5.34 28.15 1.07
N PHE A 476 -6.51 28.57 0.61
CA PHE A 476 -7.53 27.71 -0.01
C PHE A 476 -7.84 28.18 -1.42
N TRP A 477 -7.80 27.26 -2.37
CA TRP A 477 -8.27 27.48 -3.73
C TRP A 477 -9.35 26.44 -4.06
N LEU A 478 -10.59 26.92 -4.31
CA LEU A 478 -11.76 26.08 -4.52
C LEU A 478 -12.38 26.39 -5.88
N ARG A 479 -12.61 25.38 -6.71
CA ARG A 479 -13.31 25.51 -8.00
C ARG A 479 -14.32 24.40 -8.20
N ASP A 480 -15.54 24.77 -8.62
CA ASP A 480 -16.66 23.84 -8.82
C ASP A 480 -16.89 22.97 -7.59
N VAL A 481 -17.26 23.63 -6.49
CA VAL A 481 -17.50 23.01 -5.17
C VAL A 481 -18.89 23.35 -4.67
N ASP A 482 -19.68 22.34 -4.38
CA ASP A 482 -21.02 22.49 -3.84
C ASP A 482 -21.10 21.96 -2.39
N GLY A 483 -21.11 22.87 -1.43
CA GLY A 483 -21.05 22.58 -0.01
C GLY A 483 -19.62 22.50 0.51
N PHE A 484 -19.14 23.58 1.13
CA PHE A 484 -17.85 23.64 1.81
C PHE A 484 -18.01 24.30 3.18
N ASP A 485 -17.84 23.51 4.21
CA ASP A 485 -17.92 23.95 5.60
C ASP A 485 -16.53 24.04 6.22
N ALA A 486 -16.18 25.18 6.83
CA ALA A 486 -14.87 25.43 7.42
C ALA A 486 -15.00 26.08 8.81
N GLY A 487 -14.73 25.33 9.87
CA GLY A 487 -14.81 25.78 11.25
C GLY A 487 -13.45 25.82 11.94
N ASN A 488 -13.17 26.90 12.67
CA ASN A 488 -11.89 27.10 13.39
C ASN A 488 -10.66 26.89 12.49
N ILE A 489 -10.53 27.74 11.46
CA ILE A 489 -9.45 27.68 10.48
C ILE A 489 -8.38 28.70 10.84
N ARG A 490 -7.12 28.34 10.71
CA ARG A 490 -5.96 29.23 10.81
C ARG A 490 -5.11 29.09 9.56
N VAL A 491 -4.71 30.23 9.00
CA VAL A 491 -3.94 30.30 7.77
C VAL A 491 -2.79 31.30 7.89
N PRO A 492 -1.74 31.20 7.08
CA PRO A 492 -0.71 32.25 6.98
C PRO A 492 -1.33 33.60 6.61
N THR A 493 -0.62 34.68 6.94
CA THR A 493 -1.03 36.04 6.57
C THR A 493 -1.12 36.16 5.05
N GLY A 494 -2.22 36.76 4.54
CA GLY A 494 -2.45 36.96 3.12
C GLY A 494 -3.87 36.58 2.69
N THR A 495 -4.04 36.20 1.45
CA THR A 495 -5.34 35.73 0.94
C THR A 495 -5.70 34.38 1.55
N ALA A 496 -6.81 34.33 2.27
CA ALA A 496 -7.27 33.09 2.87
C ALA A 496 -7.95 32.18 1.84
N PHE A 497 -8.88 32.72 1.07
CA PHE A 497 -9.70 31.95 0.13
C PHE A 497 -9.72 32.57 -1.26
N GLN A 498 -9.63 31.73 -2.27
CA GLN A 498 -9.97 32.04 -3.66
C GLN A 498 -11.03 31.03 -4.12
N LEU A 499 -12.21 31.53 -4.49
CA LEU A 499 -13.37 30.74 -4.85
C LEU A 499 -13.76 30.98 -6.31
N ASP A 500 -14.10 29.92 -7.04
CA ASP A 500 -14.61 29.98 -8.42
C ASP A 500 -15.71 28.92 -8.59
N ALA A 501 -16.93 29.34 -8.87
CA ALA A 501 -18.12 28.48 -8.94
C ALA A 501 -18.35 27.65 -7.66
N VAL A 502 -18.29 28.32 -6.50
CA VAL A 502 -18.50 27.69 -5.17
C VAL A 502 -19.86 28.11 -4.64
N SER A 503 -20.66 27.11 -4.20
CA SER A 503 -21.99 27.29 -3.59
C SER A 503 -22.05 26.62 -2.22
N ARG A 504 -23.02 27.05 -1.38
CA ARG A 504 -23.23 26.54 -0.02
C ARG A 504 -21.95 26.52 0.82
N PHE A 505 -21.21 27.65 0.79
CA PHE A 505 -19.98 27.83 1.55
C PHE A 505 -20.28 28.42 2.94
N ARG A 506 -19.62 27.90 3.98
CA ARG A 506 -19.67 28.41 5.34
C ARG A 506 -18.29 28.46 5.96
N LEU A 507 -17.95 29.61 6.61
CA LEU A 507 -16.78 29.79 7.43
C LEU A 507 -17.23 30.35 8.78
N TRP A 508 -16.75 29.75 9.89
CA TRP A 508 -17.14 30.21 11.22
C TRP A 508 -16.07 29.91 12.29
N GLY A 509 -16.09 30.72 13.36
CA GLY A 509 -15.33 30.51 14.57
C GLY A 509 -13.81 30.55 14.40
N SER A 510 -13.31 31.16 13.34
CA SER A 510 -11.89 31.33 13.06
C SER A 510 -11.39 32.61 13.75
N ARG A 511 -10.16 32.56 14.32
CA ARG A 511 -9.63 33.71 15.10
C ARG A 511 -9.43 34.96 14.25
N ASP A 512 -8.85 34.80 13.06
CA ASP A 512 -8.37 35.91 12.24
C ASP A 512 -9.16 36.06 10.91
N LEU A 513 -10.25 35.30 10.77
CA LEU A 513 -11.12 35.33 9.61
C LEU A 513 -12.58 35.57 10.05
N ALA A 514 -13.21 36.55 9.44
CA ALA A 514 -14.63 36.83 9.72
C ALA A 514 -15.52 35.68 9.24
N ASP A 515 -16.55 35.37 10.02
CA ASP A 515 -17.59 34.40 9.64
C ASP A 515 -18.23 34.79 8.31
N ARG A 516 -18.43 33.82 7.45
CA ARG A 516 -19.03 34.00 6.12
C ARG A 516 -19.99 32.89 5.77
N ARG A 517 -21.06 33.27 5.06
CA ARG A 517 -22.01 32.35 4.45
C ARG A 517 -22.28 32.78 3.02
N ILE A 518 -22.23 31.84 2.10
CA ILE A 518 -22.48 32.03 0.67
C ILE A 518 -23.41 30.90 0.22
N ASP A 519 -24.58 31.24 -0.25
CA ASP A 519 -25.62 30.24 -0.61
C ASP A 519 -25.57 29.86 -2.09
N GLY A 520 -25.32 30.81 -3.00
CA GLY A 520 -25.28 30.58 -4.45
C GLY A 520 -23.85 30.55 -5.02
N PRO A 521 -23.68 30.15 -6.28
CA PRO A 521 -22.37 30.08 -6.91
C PRO A 521 -21.71 31.47 -6.97
N ILE A 522 -20.46 31.55 -6.53
CA ILE A 522 -19.69 32.80 -6.45
C ILE A 522 -18.29 32.63 -7.02
N ARG A 523 -17.76 33.76 -7.54
CA ARG A 523 -16.34 33.95 -7.82
C ARG A 523 -15.84 35.11 -6.97
N THR A 524 -14.93 34.86 -6.05
CA THR A 524 -14.38 35.88 -5.15
C THR A 524 -13.07 35.45 -4.52
N LYS A 525 -12.36 36.40 -3.90
CA LYS A 525 -11.17 36.12 -3.05
C LYS A 525 -11.13 37.10 -1.87
N TRP A 526 -10.63 36.69 -0.75
CA TRP A 526 -10.37 37.51 0.44
C TRP A 526 -9.25 36.97 1.30
#